data_67efcd6284f5a363a83cd63f78b29361
#
_entry.id   67efcd6284f5a363a83cd63f78b29361
#
_cell.length_a   1.000
_cell.length_b   1.000
_cell.length_c   1.000
_cell.angle_alpha   90.00
_cell.angle_beta   90.00
_cell.angle_gamma   90.00
#
_symmetry.space_group_name_H-M   'P 1'
#
loop_
_entity.id
_entity.type
_entity.pdbx_description
1 polymer ?
#
loop_
_entity_poly.entity_id
_entity_poly.type
_entity_poly.pdbx_seq_one_letter_code
_entity_poly.pdbx_strand_id
1 'polypeptide(L)'
;MPPDTPTRLSLAQGLLERAGSDAVMVRVLAADGSAPAAWSYRDLTGAALTLAAQLQEQAQALGRPARVGLLAENSPEWVAADLAALFAGAVEIPVPTAFTAQQAASLLQSADLCLTDAAGEAALARWRTSTPQPVLPDGCPAVALDLPALTRAPRPATPPQIPAHDQIVKVIHTSGTTSAPKGVQIRRHGLDELLTSLRARTRPEIFERYLSIVPLSLLIEQVAGLYMPFLAGGSVSFLPPGTALVGTAADAAPRMLTLLRAARPTALVVPPTVAGLFLALCDQQPAESVTERHRRIFGHDGPVFIACGGAPVPPEILQRLDAYGLTVHEGYGLSENSSVVSWNFPGAVRFGTVGRPLDHVHAELADDGELLIRSTSLFAGYTREDPSSVVVDDQGRLHTGDLAEIDADGYLRITGRKKNLVITAGGRNVAPEWVEARYRELGFVREAAVVADGLDQVHGLFVIDAGLDPATARREITDFGRRKLSGIERAAVVHLMSEDDPAYATCFTVTGRPRRDVVRAHVLDQPPTPAAAAAPETKEKA
;
A
#
# COMPACT_ATOMS: atom_id res chain seq x y z
N MET A 1 -8.13 30.73 -25.71
CA MET A 1 -7.74 30.85 -24.30
C MET A 1 -7.14 29.51 -23.92
N PRO A 2 -5.97 29.41 -23.29
CA PRO A 2 -5.51 28.17 -22.71
C PRO A 2 -6.52 27.75 -21.64
N PRO A 3 -6.79 26.45 -21.45
CA PRO A 3 -7.67 26.01 -20.38
C PRO A 3 -7.12 26.51 -19.06
N ASP A 4 -8.00 27.02 -18.18
CA ASP A 4 -7.67 27.49 -16.86
C ASP A 4 -6.79 26.47 -16.17
N THR A 5 -5.56 26.86 -15.84
CA THR A 5 -4.65 26.06 -15.04
C THR A 5 -5.37 25.78 -13.72
N PRO A 6 -5.64 24.52 -13.35
CA PRO A 6 -6.34 24.25 -12.10
C PRO A 6 -5.58 24.91 -10.97
N THR A 7 -6.31 25.69 -10.15
CA THR A 7 -5.74 26.36 -8.98
C THR A 7 -5.04 25.30 -8.14
N ARG A 8 -3.72 25.41 -7.98
CA ARG A 8 -2.92 24.44 -7.22
C ARG A 8 -3.48 24.32 -5.81
N LEU A 9 -3.86 23.12 -5.44
CA LEU A 9 -4.38 22.81 -4.12
C LEU A 9 -3.22 22.83 -3.11
N SER A 10 -3.37 23.58 -2.04
CA SER A 10 -2.53 23.39 -0.86
C SER A 10 -3.26 22.51 0.15
N LEU A 11 -2.69 21.35 0.46
CA LEU A 11 -3.26 20.43 1.45
C LEU A 11 -3.52 21.14 2.79
N ALA A 12 -2.53 21.85 3.30
CA ALA A 12 -2.65 22.56 4.58
C ALA A 12 -3.76 23.62 4.57
N GLN A 13 -3.89 24.40 3.48
CA GLN A 13 -4.96 25.40 3.36
C GLN A 13 -6.34 24.77 3.29
N GLY A 14 -6.52 23.73 2.45
CA GLY A 14 -7.79 23.03 2.32
C GLY A 14 -8.28 22.39 3.63
N LEU A 15 -7.34 21.93 4.47
CA LEU A 15 -7.66 21.42 5.80
C LEU A 15 -8.04 22.54 6.78
N LEU A 16 -7.33 23.67 6.75
CA LEU A 16 -7.61 24.83 7.60
C LEU A 16 -8.98 25.47 7.29
N GLU A 17 -9.41 25.49 6.04
CA GLU A 17 -10.74 25.97 5.65
C GLU A 17 -11.87 25.20 6.35
N ARG A 18 -11.63 23.93 6.74
CA ARG A 18 -12.59 23.08 7.43
C ARG A 18 -12.42 23.01 8.94
N ALA A 19 -11.40 23.66 9.50
CA ALA A 19 -11.02 23.59 10.92
C ALA A 19 -12.12 24.04 11.91
N GLY A 20 -13.14 24.77 11.43
CA GLY A 20 -14.29 25.20 12.23
C GLY A 20 -15.51 24.26 12.16
N SER A 21 -15.48 23.22 11.33
CA SER A 21 -16.63 22.37 11.06
C SER A 21 -16.89 21.36 12.20
N ASP A 22 -18.15 21.22 12.58
CA ASP A 22 -18.61 20.20 13.53
C ASP A 22 -18.95 18.85 12.84
N ALA A 23 -18.75 18.77 11.50
CA ALA A 23 -18.88 17.51 10.77
C ALA A 23 -17.86 16.50 11.29
N VAL A 24 -18.24 15.22 11.29
CA VAL A 24 -17.36 14.14 11.74
C VAL A 24 -16.21 13.97 10.75
N MET A 25 -14.99 14.03 11.27
CA MET A 25 -13.75 13.81 10.52
C MET A 25 -13.26 12.37 10.64
N VAL A 26 -13.27 11.83 11.87
CA VAL A 26 -12.80 10.47 12.14
C VAL A 26 -13.81 9.73 13.02
N ARG A 27 -13.95 8.42 12.75
CA ARG A 27 -14.64 7.45 13.63
C ARG A 27 -13.70 6.31 13.97
N VAL A 28 -13.84 5.76 15.16
CA VAL A 28 -13.24 4.47 15.52
C VAL A 28 -14.40 3.49 15.75
N LEU A 29 -14.44 2.43 14.95
CA LEU A 29 -15.47 1.42 15.04
C LEU A 29 -15.35 0.65 16.35
N ALA A 30 -16.47 0.22 16.90
CA ALA A 30 -16.49 -0.60 18.10
C ALA A 30 -16.49 -2.10 17.75
N ALA A 31 -15.73 -2.90 18.49
CA ALA A 31 -15.65 -4.34 18.28
C ALA A 31 -16.96 -5.10 18.60
N ASP A 32 -17.77 -4.54 19.50
CA ASP A 32 -19.04 -5.10 19.96
C ASP A 32 -20.26 -4.60 19.14
N GLY A 33 -20.03 -3.79 18.10
CA GLY A 33 -21.09 -3.20 17.29
C GLY A 33 -21.83 -2.02 17.95
N SER A 34 -21.35 -1.51 19.08
CA SER A 34 -21.85 -0.28 19.70
C SER A 34 -21.58 0.94 18.80
N ALA A 35 -22.11 2.10 19.16
CA ALA A 35 -21.89 3.34 18.42
C ALA A 35 -20.37 3.68 18.39
N PRO A 36 -19.82 4.04 17.22
CA PRO A 36 -18.40 4.39 17.10
C PRO A 36 -18.09 5.66 17.88
N ALA A 37 -16.89 5.73 18.46
CA ALA A 37 -16.33 7.00 18.92
C ALA A 37 -16.08 7.91 17.71
N ALA A 38 -16.34 9.21 17.84
CA ALA A 38 -16.24 10.15 16.73
C ALA A 38 -15.63 11.48 17.18
N TRP A 39 -14.84 12.06 16.26
CA TRP A 39 -14.22 13.39 16.41
C TRP A 39 -14.57 14.23 15.21
N SER A 40 -14.92 15.50 15.45
CA SER A 40 -15.18 16.47 14.40
C SER A 40 -13.90 17.04 13.78
N TYR A 41 -14.04 17.71 12.64
CA TYR A 41 -12.95 18.53 12.08
C TYR A 41 -12.47 19.56 13.10
N ARG A 42 -13.39 20.20 13.83
CA ARG A 42 -13.08 21.16 14.89
C ARG A 42 -12.18 20.55 15.96
N ASP A 43 -12.50 19.35 16.42
CA ASP A 43 -11.76 18.68 17.50
C ASP A 43 -10.34 18.32 17.05
N LEU A 44 -10.21 17.57 15.95
CA LEU A 44 -8.90 17.09 15.49
C LEU A 44 -8.01 18.19 14.93
N THR A 45 -8.57 19.15 14.18
CA THR A 45 -7.77 20.28 13.73
C THR A 45 -7.36 21.17 14.90
N GLY A 46 -8.23 21.31 15.92
CA GLY A 46 -7.88 22.04 17.15
C GLY A 46 -6.73 21.38 17.89
N ALA A 47 -6.79 20.06 18.10
CA ALA A 47 -5.71 19.28 18.71
C ALA A 47 -4.41 19.38 17.90
N ALA A 48 -4.50 19.25 16.56
CA ALA A 48 -3.37 19.39 15.67
C ALA A 48 -2.71 20.77 15.74
N LEU A 49 -3.49 21.84 15.80
CA LEU A 49 -2.97 23.20 15.93
C LEU A 49 -2.25 23.43 17.26
N THR A 50 -2.78 22.86 18.35
CA THR A 50 -2.15 22.90 19.68
C THR A 50 -0.80 22.19 19.68
N LEU A 51 -0.75 20.98 19.12
CA LEU A 51 0.48 20.21 18.99
C LEU A 51 1.46 20.88 18.00
N ALA A 52 0.97 21.48 16.91
CA ALA A 52 1.79 22.21 15.95
C ALA A 52 2.54 23.38 16.60
N ALA A 53 1.90 24.12 17.50
CA ALA A 53 2.56 25.20 18.22
C ALA A 53 3.76 24.68 19.06
N GLN A 54 3.61 23.53 19.73
CA GLN A 54 4.71 22.90 20.47
C GLN A 54 5.85 22.46 19.55
N LEU A 55 5.53 21.88 18.38
CA LEU A 55 6.52 21.49 17.39
C LEU A 55 7.25 22.70 16.79
N GLN A 56 6.57 23.83 16.63
CA GLN A 56 7.17 25.09 16.16
C GLN A 56 8.14 25.68 17.19
N GLU A 57 7.81 25.67 18.47
CA GLU A 57 8.71 26.07 19.56
C GLU A 57 9.99 25.21 19.55
N GLN A 58 9.84 23.88 19.36
CA GLN A 58 10.97 22.98 19.24
C GLN A 58 11.81 23.29 17.99
N ALA A 59 11.17 23.53 16.84
CA ALA A 59 11.86 23.91 15.61
C ALA A 59 12.66 25.21 15.74
N GLN A 60 12.12 26.20 16.47
CA GLN A 60 12.82 27.44 16.79
C GLN A 60 14.07 27.17 17.64
N ALA A 61 13.96 26.32 18.67
CA ALA A 61 15.10 25.94 19.51
C ALA A 61 16.18 25.20 18.73
N LEU A 62 15.79 24.39 17.74
CA LEU A 62 16.70 23.65 16.86
C LEU A 62 17.29 24.50 15.71
N GLY A 63 16.70 25.65 15.39
CA GLY A 63 17.06 26.48 14.24
C GLY A 63 16.77 25.82 12.88
N ARG A 64 15.93 24.78 12.85
CA ARG A 64 15.50 24.03 11.66
C ARG A 64 14.16 23.33 11.90
N PRO A 65 13.49 22.84 10.85
CA PRO A 65 12.30 22.00 11.01
C PRO A 65 12.56 20.80 11.94
N ALA A 66 11.66 20.57 12.89
CA ALA A 66 11.72 19.41 13.77
C ALA A 66 11.46 18.12 12.97
N ARG A 67 12.17 17.05 13.29
CA ARG A 67 11.99 15.72 12.71
C ARG A 67 11.25 14.83 13.70
N VAL A 68 10.01 14.50 13.37
CA VAL A 68 9.05 13.90 14.28
C VAL A 68 8.83 12.43 13.90
N GLY A 69 9.34 11.50 14.72
CA GLY A 69 8.95 10.10 14.63
C GLY A 69 7.47 9.98 15.01
N LEU A 70 6.68 9.28 14.21
CA LEU A 70 5.28 8.98 14.52
C LEU A 70 5.11 7.46 14.59
N LEU A 71 5.04 6.95 15.81
CA LEU A 71 4.91 5.54 16.12
C LEU A 71 3.54 5.29 16.73
N ALA A 72 2.57 5.04 15.89
CA ALA A 72 1.18 4.83 16.25
C ALA A 72 0.47 3.90 15.25
N GLU A 73 -0.66 3.34 15.63
CA GLU A 73 -1.59 2.65 14.73
C GLU A 73 -2.54 3.65 14.06
N ASN A 74 -3.45 3.14 13.22
CA ASN A 74 -4.51 3.95 12.61
C ASN A 74 -5.45 4.43 13.72
N SER A 75 -5.27 5.66 14.16
CA SER A 75 -5.95 6.24 15.32
C SER A 75 -6.22 7.74 15.13
N PRO A 76 -7.16 8.33 15.87
CA PRO A 76 -7.36 9.78 15.89
C PRO A 76 -6.12 10.55 16.36
N GLU A 77 -5.33 9.96 17.26
CA GLU A 77 -4.03 10.46 17.72
C GLU A 77 -3.04 10.58 16.56
N TRP A 78 -2.99 9.53 15.70
CA TRP A 78 -2.17 9.54 14.49
C TRP A 78 -2.54 10.72 13.57
N VAL A 79 -3.86 10.90 13.34
CA VAL A 79 -4.35 12.01 12.49
C VAL A 79 -3.98 13.37 13.08
N ALA A 80 -4.16 13.56 14.39
CA ALA A 80 -3.79 14.82 15.04
C ALA A 80 -2.28 15.11 14.92
N ALA A 81 -1.42 14.09 15.04
CA ALA A 81 0.02 14.22 14.91
C ALA A 81 0.47 14.50 13.48
N ASP A 82 -0.09 13.81 12.47
CA ASP A 82 0.18 14.04 11.05
C ASP A 82 -0.17 15.49 10.64
N LEU A 83 -1.38 15.93 11.00
CA LEU A 83 -1.81 17.30 10.75
C LEU A 83 -0.96 18.32 11.50
N ALA A 84 -0.55 18.02 12.73
CA ALA A 84 0.33 18.89 13.51
C ALA A 84 1.71 19.05 12.85
N ALA A 85 2.30 17.96 12.38
CA ALA A 85 3.56 17.99 11.65
C ALA A 85 3.43 18.84 10.38
N LEU A 86 2.34 18.69 9.62
CA LEU A 86 2.06 19.49 8.43
C LEU A 86 1.92 20.98 8.77
N PHE A 87 1.16 21.33 9.82
CA PHE A 87 0.92 22.73 10.23
C PHE A 87 2.12 23.38 10.91
N ALA A 88 3.02 22.60 11.47
CA ALA A 88 4.27 23.09 12.05
C ALA A 88 5.40 23.23 11.03
N GLY A 89 5.25 22.70 9.82
CA GLY A 89 6.35 22.56 8.89
C GLY A 89 7.41 21.57 9.39
N ALA A 90 7.05 20.62 10.24
CA ALA A 90 7.92 19.56 10.69
C ALA A 90 8.07 18.46 9.63
N VAL A 91 9.12 17.64 9.77
CA VAL A 91 9.34 16.46 8.93
C VAL A 91 8.82 15.24 9.68
N GLU A 92 7.73 14.68 9.22
CA GLU A 92 7.13 13.46 9.78
C GLU A 92 7.90 12.21 9.32
N ILE A 93 8.14 11.29 10.25
CA ILE A 93 8.77 9.97 10.02
C ILE A 93 7.81 8.89 10.56
N PRO A 94 6.85 8.41 9.77
CA PRO A 94 5.93 7.37 10.21
C PRO A 94 6.65 6.03 10.34
N VAL A 95 6.49 5.39 11.49
CA VAL A 95 7.16 4.12 11.84
C VAL A 95 6.12 3.04 12.09
N PRO A 96 6.13 1.94 11.33
CA PRO A 96 5.21 0.83 11.58
C PRO A 96 5.44 0.19 12.95
N THR A 97 4.39 -0.01 13.74
CA THR A 97 4.46 -0.70 15.03
C THR A 97 4.89 -2.17 14.91
N ALA A 98 4.72 -2.76 13.72
CA ALA A 98 5.12 -4.13 13.41
C ALA A 98 6.62 -4.29 13.09
N PHE A 99 7.39 -3.22 12.99
CA PHE A 99 8.82 -3.30 12.69
C PHE A 99 9.61 -3.98 13.82
N THR A 100 10.79 -4.50 13.46
CA THR A 100 11.80 -4.89 14.44
C THR A 100 12.46 -3.65 15.05
N ALA A 101 13.07 -3.79 16.22
CA ALA A 101 13.83 -2.73 16.86
C ALA A 101 14.90 -2.12 15.94
N GLN A 102 15.61 -2.96 15.18
CA GLN A 102 16.66 -2.53 14.25
C GLN A 102 16.09 -1.70 13.09
N GLN A 103 14.96 -2.11 12.52
CA GLN A 103 14.29 -1.36 11.45
C GLN A 103 13.79 0.00 11.95
N ALA A 104 13.16 0.02 13.13
CA ALA A 104 12.67 1.25 13.74
C ALA A 104 13.83 2.22 14.08
N ALA A 105 14.90 1.72 14.67
CA ALA A 105 16.09 2.53 14.97
C ALA A 105 16.72 3.15 13.71
N SER A 106 16.76 2.39 12.60
CA SER A 106 17.28 2.91 11.33
C SER A 106 16.49 4.11 10.79
N LEU A 107 15.16 4.13 10.98
CA LEU A 107 14.31 5.25 10.57
C LEU A 107 14.38 6.43 11.53
N LEU A 108 14.38 6.15 12.82
CA LEU A 108 14.34 7.15 13.88
C LEU A 108 15.68 7.81 14.17
N GLN A 109 16.79 7.34 13.57
CA GLN A 109 18.15 7.84 13.84
C GLN A 109 18.29 9.37 13.70
N SER A 110 17.40 10.03 12.98
CA SER A 110 17.39 11.48 12.76
C SER A 110 16.21 12.18 13.41
N ALA A 111 15.41 11.48 14.22
CA ALA A 111 14.26 12.05 14.91
C ALA A 111 14.70 12.92 16.11
N ASP A 112 14.04 14.06 16.29
CA ASP A 112 14.23 14.95 17.44
C ASP A 112 13.30 14.57 18.59
N LEU A 113 12.14 13.99 18.26
CA LEU A 113 11.17 13.42 19.21
C LEU A 113 10.39 12.32 18.52
N CYS A 114 9.77 11.45 19.31
CA CYS A 114 8.88 10.38 18.83
C CYS A 114 7.51 10.51 19.50
N LEU A 115 6.48 10.81 18.72
CA LEU A 115 5.09 10.83 19.16
C LEU A 115 4.54 9.40 19.13
N THR A 116 3.81 9.02 20.20
CA THR A 116 3.30 7.66 20.36
C THR A 116 1.83 7.67 20.77
N ASP A 117 1.08 6.68 20.30
CA ASP A 117 -0.17 6.24 20.94
C ASP A 117 0.09 5.02 21.84
N ALA A 118 -0.95 4.42 22.40
CA ALA A 118 -0.83 3.25 23.26
C ALA A 118 -0.15 2.05 22.55
N ALA A 119 -0.40 1.86 21.27
CA ALA A 119 0.24 0.81 20.47
C ALA A 119 1.72 1.10 20.21
N GLY A 120 2.06 2.36 19.97
CA GLY A 120 3.45 2.83 19.87
C GLY A 120 4.22 2.65 21.17
N GLU A 121 3.63 2.97 22.31
CA GLU A 121 4.24 2.71 23.62
C GLU A 121 4.50 1.22 23.86
N ALA A 122 3.51 0.37 23.52
CA ALA A 122 3.68 -1.08 23.60
C ALA A 122 4.79 -1.58 22.65
N ALA A 123 4.94 -1.01 21.46
CA ALA A 123 6.03 -1.32 20.55
C ALA A 123 7.40 -0.93 21.14
N LEU A 124 7.53 0.27 21.69
CA LEU A 124 8.75 0.71 22.37
C LEU A 124 9.11 -0.20 23.55
N ALA A 125 8.12 -0.59 24.37
CA ALA A 125 8.33 -1.52 25.49
C ALA A 125 8.85 -2.88 24.99
N ARG A 126 8.23 -3.43 23.94
CA ARG A 126 8.66 -4.69 23.32
C ARG A 126 10.09 -4.60 22.78
N TRP A 127 10.45 -3.51 22.11
CA TRP A 127 11.79 -3.32 21.54
C TRP A 127 12.86 -3.17 22.61
N ARG A 128 12.57 -2.51 23.73
CA ARG A 128 13.49 -2.41 24.89
C ARG A 128 13.86 -3.77 25.47
N THR A 129 12.98 -4.77 25.35
CA THR A 129 13.26 -6.13 25.83
C THR A 129 13.96 -7.01 24.77
N SER A 130 13.88 -6.65 23.50
CA SER A 130 14.41 -7.45 22.39
C SER A 130 15.82 -7.07 21.94
N THR A 131 16.32 -5.89 22.32
CA THR A 131 17.66 -5.41 21.96
C THR A 131 18.28 -4.60 23.10
N PRO A 132 19.58 -4.74 23.37
CA PRO A 132 20.29 -3.89 24.32
C PRO A 132 20.53 -2.47 23.80
N GLN A 133 20.42 -2.23 22.48
CA GLN A 133 20.62 -0.92 21.88
C GLN A 133 19.33 -0.10 21.93
N PRO A 134 19.40 1.20 22.27
CA PRO A 134 18.24 2.07 22.24
C PRO A 134 17.70 2.23 20.81
N VAL A 135 16.37 2.20 20.65
CA VAL A 135 15.70 2.41 19.35
C VAL A 135 15.60 3.90 19.02
N LEU A 136 15.43 4.73 20.04
CA LEU A 136 15.44 6.18 19.92
C LEU A 136 16.87 6.70 20.07
N PRO A 137 17.28 7.68 19.25
CA PRO A 137 18.59 8.30 19.40
C PRO A 137 18.69 9.07 20.73
N ASP A 138 19.93 9.32 21.15
CA ASP A 138 20.19 10.10 22.37
C ASP A 138 19.55 11.48 22.27
N GLY A 139 18.83 11.86 23.34
CA GLY A 139 18.12 13.14 23.40
C GLY A 139 16.78 13.18 22.66
N CYS A 140 16.32 12.08 22.03
CA CYS A 140 15.02 11.98 21.40
C CYS A 140 13.98 11.44 22.41
N PRO A 141 13.10 12.27 23.00
CA PRO A 141 12.07 11.81 23.91
C PRO A 141 10.96 11.08 23.16
N ALA A 142 10.38 10.04 23.80
CA ALA A 142 9.09 9.53 23.44
C ALA A 142 8.01 10.34 24.16
N VAL A 143 7.03 10.85 23.42
CA VAL A 143 5.94 11.67 23.94
C VAL A 143 4.61 11.00 23.60
N ALA A 144 3.89 10.58 24.64
CA ALA A 144 2.57 10.01 24.47
C ALA A 144 1.55 11.09 24.05
N LEU A 145 0.74 10.78 23.06
CA LEU A 145 -0.32 11.65 22.56
C LEU A 145 -1.54 11.56 23.49
N ASP A 146 -1.83 12.64 24.19
CA ASP A 146 -3.06 12.78 24.99
C ASP A 146 -4.09 13.59 24.17
N LEU A 147 -4.80 12.92 23.26
CA LEU A 147 -5.79 13.55 22.42
C LEU A 147 -6.89 14.28 23.23
N PRO A 148 -7.43 13.73 24.32
CA PRO A 148 -8.35 14.46 25.21
C PRO A 148 -7.79 15.74 25.79
N ALA A 149 -6.51 15.79 26.14
CA ALA A 149 -5.88 17.03 26.62
C ALA A 149 -5.67 18.03 25.48
N LEU A 150 -5.20 17.56 24.31
CA LEU A 150 -5.00 18.40 23.12
C LEU A 150 -6.31 19.02 22.61
N THR A 151 -7.42 18.29 22.63
CA THR A 151 -8.74 18.81 22.19
C THR A 151 -9.33 19.84 23.14
N ARG A 152 -9.01 19.76 24.46
CA ARG A 152 -9.47 20.73 25.47
C ARG A 152 -8.59 21.96 25.60
N ALA A 153 -7.39 21.88 25.07
CA ALA A 153 -6.47 23.02 25.13
C ALA A 153 -7.00 24.23 24.34
N PRO A 154 -6.75 25.45 24.79
CA PRO A 154 -7.12 26.65 24.04
C PRO A 154 -6.36 26.66 22.72
N ARG A 155 -7.05 27.05 21.64
CA ARG A 155 -6.41 27.17 20.33
C ARG A 155 -5.34 28.26 20.38
N PRO A 156 -4.16 27.99 19.76
CA PRO A 156 -3.13 29.01 19.68
C PRO A 156 -3.63 30.24 18.91
N ALA A 157 -3.26 31.43 19.39
CA ALA A 157 -3.66 32.70 18.77
C ALA A 157 -2.95 32.93 17.42
N THR A 158 -1.77 32.32 17.24
CA THR A 158 -0.97 32.46 16.01
C THR A 158 -1.41 31.36 15.01
N PRO A 159 -1.76 31.72 13.77
CA PRO A 159 -2.05 30.74 12.75
C PRO A 159 -0.79 29.91 12.42
N PRO A 160 -0.94 28.65 11.99
CA PRO A 160 0.18 27.82 11.63
C PRO A 160 0.95 28.40 10.44
N GLN A 161 2.25 28.20 10.43
CA GLN A 161 3.07 28.52 9.27
C GLN A 161 2.95 27.39 8.26
N ILE A 162 2.41 27.69 7.09
CA ILE A 162 2.38 26.74 5.98
C ILE A 162 3.82 26.53 5.50
N PRO A 163 4.30 25.26 5.41
CA PRO A 163 5.65 24.96 4.97
C PRO A 163 5.99 25.56 3.61
N ALA A 164 7.26 25.87 3.36
CA ALA A 164 7.72 26.34 2.05
C ALA A 164 7.43 25.29 0.95
N HIS A 165 7.30 25.74 -0.29
CA HIS A 165 6.92 24.89 -1.44
C HIS A 165 7.82 23.64 -1.57
N ASP A 166 9.14 23.82 -1.51
CA ASP A 166 10.12 22.73 -1.69
C ASP A 166 10.51 22.01 -0.38
N GLN A 167 9.86 22.35 0.73
CA GLN A 167 10.20 21.77 2.03
C GLN A 167 9.89 20.28 2.06
N ILE A 168 10.82 19.48 2.62
CA ILE A 168 10.57 18.08 2.96
C ILE A 168 9.60 18.05 4.13
N VAL A 169 8.48 17.33 3.96
CA VAL A 169 7.43 17.21 4.97
C VAL A 169 7.30 15.80 5.54
N LYS A 170 7.79 14.78 4.78
CA LYS A 170 7.72 13.39 5.23
C LYS A 170 8.98 12.62 4.83
N VAL A 171 9.31 11.59 5.64
CA VAL A 171 10.29 10.57 5.29
C VAL A 171 9.58 9.22 5.34
N ILE A 172 9.24 8.69 4.18
CA ILE A 172 8.51 7.43 4.05
C ILE A 172 9.50 6.29 3.85
N HIS A 173 9.36 5.21 4.60
CA HIS A 173 10.20 4.05 4.42
C HIS A 173 9.74 3.23 3.20
N THR A 174 10.68 2.66 2.48
CA THR A 174 10.42 1.61 1.49
C THR A 174 10.91 0.28 2.03
N SER A 175 10.13 -0.76 1.85
CA SER A 175 10.52 -2.14 2.15
C SER A 175 11.56 -2.61 1.14
N GLY A 176 12.79 -2.11 1.25
CA GLY A 176 13.92 -2.61 0.47
C GLY A 176 14.17 -4.09 0.81
N THR A 177 14.67 -4.85 -0.15
CA THR A 177 15.15 -6.24 0.04
C THR A 177 16.38 -6.30 0.96
N THR A 178 16.91 -5.16 1.39
CA THR A 178 18.05 -5.01 2.30
C THR A 178 17.59 -4.89 3.75
N SER A 179 18.42 -5.31 4.69
CA SER A 179 18.15 -5.35 6.13
C SER A 179 17.84 -4.00 6.79
N ALA A 180 18.16 -2.88 6.14
CA ALA A 180 17.91 -1.52 6.65
C ALA A 180 16.96 -0.75 5.72
N PRO A 181 15.78 -0.32 6.21
CA PRO A 181 14.85 0.47 5.40
C PRO A 181 15.45 1.82 5.01
N LYS A 182 15.18 2.26 3.77
CA LYS A 182 15.55 3.58 3.26
C LYS A 182 14.40 4.55 3.48
N GLY A 183 14.71 5.76 3.89
CA GLY A 183 13.73 6.85 3.97
C GLY A 183 13.68 7.64 2.67
N VAL A 184 12.53 7.68 2.04
CA VAL A 184 12.22 8.50 0.86
C VAL A 184 11.73 9.86 1.34
N GLN A 185 12.41 10.93 0.96
CA GLN A 185 12.11 12.29 1.39
C GLN A 185 11.08 12.93 0.47
N ILE A 186 9.86 13.16 0.98
CA ILE A 186 8.73 13.71 0.24
C ILE A 186 8.66 15.23 0.43
N ARG A 187 8.57 15.95 -0.69
CA ARG A 187 8.38 17.40 -0.68
C ARG A 187 6.91 17.78 -0.56
N ARG A 188 6.63 18.91 0.06
CA ARG A 188 5.27 19.44 0.18
C ARG A 188 4.57 19.58 -1.17
N HIS A 189 5.22 20.22 -2.13
CA HIS A 189 4.62 20.44 -3.45
C HIS A 189 4.31 19.12 -4.18
N GLY A 190 5.11 18.08 -3.96
CA GLY A 190 4.86 16.76 -4.55
C GLY A 190 3.54 16.16 -4.08
N LEU A 191 3.20 16.32 -2.80
CA LEU A 191 1.88 15.92 -2.26
C LEU A 191 0.77 16.80 -2.82
N ASP A 192 0.96 18.12 -2.87
CA ASP A 192 -0.04 19.06 -3.38
C ASP A 192 -0.37 18.77 -4.86
N GLU A 193 0.62 18.51 -5.71
CA GLU A 193 0.44 18.14 -7.13
C GLU A 193 -0.28 16.79 -7.30
N LEU A 194 0.13 15.79 -6.51
CA LEU A 194 -0.53 14.49 -6.51
C LEU A 194 -2.03 14.62 -6.16
N LEU A 195 -2.34 15.31 -5.06
CA LEU A 195 -3.72 15.51 -4.61
C LEU A 195 -4.55 16.32 -5.62
N THR A 196 -3.94 17.31 -6.28
CA THR A 196 -4.57 18.07 -7.37
C THR A 196 -4.96 17.15 -8.52
N SER A 197 -4.04 16.29 -8.98
CA SER A 197 -4.29 15.34 -10.07
C SER A 197 -5.34 14.28 -9.71
N LEU A 198 -5.31 13.75 -8.47
CA LEU A 198 -6.30 12.78 -8.01
C LEU A 198 -7.71 13.40 -7.94
N ARG A 199 -7.82 14.62 -7.42
CA ARG A 199 -9.10 15.35 -7.34
C ARG A 199 -9.66 15.70 -8.71
N ALA A 200 -8.83 15.99 -9.69
CA ALA A 200 -9.27 16.27 -11.06
C ALA A 200 -9.96 15.05 -11.73
N ARG A 201 -9.64 13.84 -11.27
CA ARG A 201 -10.13 12.56 -11.83
C ARG A 201 -11.16 11.85 -10.94
N THR A 202 -11.46 12.38 -9.76
CA THR A 202 -12.43 11.79 -8.82
C THR A 202 -13.49 12.81 -8.42
N ARG A 203 -14.65 12.32 -8.02
CA ARG A 203 -15.72 13.17 -7.48
C ARG A 203 -15.63 13.20 -5.95
N PRO A 204 -15.93 14.32 -5.29
CA PRO A 204 -15.87 14.42 -3.82
C PRO A 204 -16.72 13.36 -3.09
N GLU A 205 -17.88 12.98 -3.66
CA GLU A 205 -18.81 12.01 -3.09
C GLU A 205 -18.19 10.62 -2.92
N ILE A 206 -17.18 10.28 -3.72
CA ILE A 206 -16.40 9.05 -3.57
C ILE A 206 -15.80 8.95 -2.16
N PHE A 207 -15.33 10.06 -1.62
CA PHE A 207 -14.63 10.13 -0.34
C PHE A 207 -15.50 10.58 0.83
N GLU A 208 -16.82 10.46 0.73
CA GLU A 208 -17.76 10.83 1.82
C GLU A 208 -17.51 10.00 3.10
N ARG A 209 -17.31 8.70 2.95
CA ARG A 209 -17.03 7.77 4.05
C ARG A 209 -15.94 6.79 3.62
N TYR A 210 -14.76 7.01 4.08
CA TYR A 210 -13.62 6.12 3.80
C TYR A 210 -13.44 5.11 4.95
N LEU A 211 -13.16 3.84 4.62
CA LEU A 211 -12.74 2.84 5.60
C LEU A 211 -11.25 2.57 5.45
N SER A 212 -10.50 2.88 6.49
CA SER A 212 -9.06 2.67 6.55
C SER A 212 -8.74 1.28 7.10
N ILE A 213 -8.21 0.41 6.23
CA ILE A 213 -7.81 -0.97 6.55
C ILE A 213 -6.34 -1.25 6.25
N VAL A 214 -5.64 -0.26 5.73
CA VAL A 214 -4.21 -0.29 5.40
C VAL A 214 -3.47 0.59 6.41
N PRO A 215 -2.24 0.24 6.83
CA PRO A 215 -1.49 1.06 7.79
C PRO A 215 -1.22 2.48 7.30
N LEU A 216 -1.50 3.47 8.14
CA LEU A 216 -1.19 4.90 7.89
C LEU A 216 0.31 5.19 7.78
N SER A 217 1.17 4.27 8.20
CA SER A 217 2.61 4.36 7.92
C SER A 217 2.95 4.23 6.42
N LEU A 218 1.98 3.81 5.58
CA LEU A 218 2.11 3.79 4.12
C LEU A 218 1.54 5.05 3.50
N LEU A 219 2.30 5.71 2.63
CA LEU A 219 1.91 6.99 2.03
C LEU A 219 0.60 6.91 1.23
N ILE A 220 0.34 5.78 0.57
CA ILE A 220 -0.92 5.60 -0.17
C ILE A 220 -2.15 5.70 0.74
N GLU A 221 -2.07 5.18 1.97
CA GLU A 221 -3.18 5.28 2.92
C GLU A 221 -3.34 6.70 3.47
N GLN A 222 -2.25 7.43 3.68
CA GLN A 222 -2.33 8.85 4.03
C GLN A 222 -2.99 9.67 2.92
N VAL A 223 -2.60 9.43 1.65
CA VAL A 223 -3.15 10.13 0.47
C VAL A 223 -4.62 9.77 0.26
N ALA A 224 -4.93 8.49 0.06
CA ALA A 224 -6.28 8.06 -0.28
C ALA A 224 -7.22 7.97 0.93
N GLY A 225 -6.68 7.65 2.11
CA GLY A 225 -7.44 7.39 3.33
C GLY A 225 -7.59 8.58 4.28
N LEU A 226 -6.74 9.59 4.19
CA LEU A 226 -6.86 10.79 5.00
C LEU A 226 -7.06 12.04 4.13
N TYR A 227 -6.10 12.38 3.28
CA TYR A 227 -6.09 13.68 2.61
C TYR A 227 -7.22 13.83 1.59
N MET A 228 -7.49 12.80 0.78
CA MET A 228 -8.61 12.86 -0.18
C MET A 228 -9.97 12.98 0.52
N PRO A 229 -10.32 12.15 1.53
CA PRO A 229 -11.54 12.31 2.33
C PRO A 229 -11.63 13.69 3.01
N PHE A 230 -10.57 14.14 3.65
CA PHE A 230 -10.60 15.40 4.39
C PHE A 230 -10.76 16.61 3.47
N LEU A 231 -10.09 16.63 2.33
CA LEU A 231 -10.27 17.67 1.32
C LEU A 231 -11.66 17.64 0.67
N ALA A 232 -12.30 16.46 0.61
CA ALA A 232 -13.68 16.32 0.17
C ALA A 232 -14.71 16.75 1.24
N GLY A 233 -14.32 16.87 2.51
CA GLY A 233 -15.21 17.09 3.65
C GLY A 233 -15.91 15.83 4.14
N GLY A 234 -15.38 14.68 3.77
CA GLY A 234 -15.84 13.36 4.20
C GLY A 234 -15.29 12.94 5.57
N SER A 235 -15.48 11.69 5.90
CA SER A 235 -15.03 11.09 7.16
C SER A 235 -14.25 9.81 6.93
N VAL A 236 -13.35 9.50 7.86
CA VAL A 236 -12.57 8.26 7.87
C VAL A 236 -12.98 7.41 9.05
N SER A 237 -13.21 6.11 8.81
CA SER A 237 -13.46 5.12 9.86
C SER A 237 -12.23 4.25 10.04
N PHE A 238 -11.74 4.14 11.27
CA PHE A 238 -10.69 3.20 11.67
C PHE A 238 -11.31 1.95 12.28
N LEU A 239 -10.60 0.85 12.18
CA LEU A 239 -10.95 -0.41 12.82
C LEU A 239 -10.83 -0.29 14.35
N PRO A 240 -11.49 -1.17 15.12
CA PRO A 240 -11.29 -1.23 16.56
C PRO A 240 -9.81 -1.46 16.90
N PRO A 241 -9.27 -0.84 17.96
CA PRO A 241 -7.88 -1.03 18.37
C PRO A 241 -7.52 -2.51 18.52
N GLY A 242 -6.32 -2.88 18.08
CA GLY A 242 -5.85 -4.27 18.11
C GLY A 242 -6.51 -5.21 17.10
N THR A 243 -7.33 -4.68 16.17
CA THR A 243 -7.85 -5.48 15.07
C THR A 243 -6.76 -5.70 14.05
N ALA A 244 -6.42 -6.97 13.78
CA ALA A 244 -5.48 -7.30 12.71
C ALA A 244 -5.99 -6.77 11.37
N LEU A 245 -5.12 -6.10 10.63
CA LEU A 245 -5.40 -5.67 9.28
C LEU A 245 -5.58 -6.90 8.37
N VAL A 246 -6.38 -6.76 7.33
CA VAL A 246 -6.86 -7.90 6.52
C VAL A 246 -5.72 -8.71 5.91
N GLY A 247 -5.85 -10.03 5.96
CA GLY A 247 -4.91 -11.00 5.38
C GLY A 247 -4.04 -11.72 6.40
N THR A 248 -4.23 -11.48 7.72
CA THR A 248 -3.36 -12.06 8.75
C THR A 248 -4.00 -13.16 9.62
N ALA A 249 -5.29 -13.48 9.43
CA ALA A 249 -5.97 -14.49 10.22
C ALA A 249 -7.07 -15.24 9.43
N ALA A 250 -7.23 -16.53 9.68
CA ALA A 250 -8.22 -17.39 8.99
C ALA A 250 -9.69 -16.99 9.25
N ASP A 251 -9.96 -16.30 10.37
CA ASP A 251 -11.29 -15.79 10.76
C ASP A 251 -11.54 -14.32 10.35
N ALA A 252 -10.66 -13.76 9.51
CA ALA A 252 -10.73 -12.36 9.11
C ALA A 252 -11.99 -12.02 8.28
N ALA A 253 -12.49 -12.95 7.44
CA ALA A 253 -13.59 -12.69 6.53
C ALA A 253 -14.93 -12.32 7.22
N PRO A 254 -15.45 -13.08 8.21
CA PRO A 254 -16.68 -12.72 8.90
C PRO A 254 -16.57 -11.39 9.66
N ARG A 255 -15.43 -11.14 10.32
CA ARG A 255 -15.18 -9.88 11.03
C ARG A 255 -15.11 -8.72 10.07
N MET A 256 -14.45 -8.88 8.91
CA MET A 256 -14.36 -7.84 7.89
C MET A 256 -15.73 -7.43 7.37
N LEU A 257 -16.64 -8.38 7.10
CA LEU A 257 -18.02 -8.06 6.70
C LEU A 257 -18.76 -7.24 7.75
N THR A 258 -18.61 -7.58 9.02
CA THR A 258 -19.23 -6.81 10.11
C THR A 258 -18.70 -5.37 10.12
N LEU A 259 -17.40 -5.18 9.98
CA LEU A 259 -16.76 -3.87 10.00
C LEU A 259 -17.10 -3.05 8.74
N LEU A 260 -17.12 -3.68 7.56
CA LEU A 260 -17.56 -3.03 6.31
C LEU A 260 -18.99 -2.51 6.44
N ARG A 261 -19.92 -3.33 6.97
CA ARG A 261 -21.32 -2.92 7.19
C ARG A 261 -21.46 -1.80 8.20
N ALA A 262 -20.68 -1.84 9.27
CA ALA A 262 -20.68 -0.80 10.30
C ALA A 262 -20.13 0.54 9.78
N ALA A 263 -19.06 0.50 8.99
CA ALA A 263 -18.43 1.68 8.39
C ALA A 263 -19.27 2.28 7.26
N ARG A 264 -20.00 1.46 6.50
CA ARG A 264 -20.78 1.85 5.31
C ARG A 264 -19.93 2.66 4.31
N PRO A 265 -18.76 2.16 3.89
CA PRO A 265 -17.78 2.95 3.16
C PRO A 265 -18.27 3.30 1.76
N THR A 266 -17.93 4.49 1.29
CA THR A 266 -18.03 4.89 -0.12
C THR A 266 -16.70 4.71 -0.86
N ALA A 267 -15.57 4.61 -0.12
CA ALA A 267 -14.26 4.31 -0.67
C ALA A 267 -13.38 3.54 0.32
N LEU A 268 -12.46 2.74 -0.22
CA LEU A 268 -11.37 2.09 0.51
C LEU A 268 -10.23 1.71 -0.44
N VAL A 269 -9.02 1.66 0.09
CA VAL A 269 -7.86 1.02 -0.55
C VAL A 269 -7.72 -0.39 0.01
N VAL A 270 -7.50 -1.35 -0.88
CA VAL A 270 -7.37 -2.75 -0.51
C VAL A 270 -6.09 -3.37 -1.06
N PRO A 271 -5.43 -4.27 -0.34
CA PRO A 271 -4.41 -5.14 -0.92
C PRO A 271 -5.06 -6.20 -1.84
N PRO A 272 -4.30 -6.81 -2.75
CA PRO A 272 -4.80 -7.83 -3.69
C PRO A 272 -5.56 -9.00 -3.04
N THR A 273 -5.14 -9.40 -1.83
CA THR A 273 -5.80 -10.47 -1.06
C THR A 273 -7.26 -10.17 -0.72
N VAL A 274 -7.59 -8.89 -0.50
CA VAL A 274 -8.98 -8.46 -0.23
C VAL A 274 -9.85 -8.50 -1.49
N ALA A 275 -9.28 -8.23 -2.67
CA ALA A 275 -10.00 -8.42 -3.93
C ALA A 275 -10.42 -9.90 -4.09
N GLY A 276 -9.54 -10.84 -3.77
CA GLY A 276 -9.87 -12.27 -3.72
C GLY A 276 -10.98 -12.60 -2.72
N LEU A 277 -10.94 -11.99 -1.52
CA LEU A 277 -12.01 -12.15 -0.52
C LEU A 277 -13.35 -11.63 -1.04
N PHE A 278 -13.38 -10.45 -1.66
CA PHE A 278 -14.62 -9.91 -2.25
C PHE A 278 -15.17 -10.84 -3.35
N LEU A 279 -14.30 -11.42 -4.18
CA LEU A 279 -14.73 -12.39 -5.18
C LEU A 279 -15.36 -13.63 -4.54
N ALA A 280 -14.72 -14.21 -3.52
CA ALA A 280 -15.25 -15.36 -2.79
C ALA A 280 -16.62 -15.06 -2.16
N LEU A 281 -16.81 -13.84 -1.62
CA LEU A 281 -18.10 -13.38 -1.10
C LEU A 281 -19.16 -13.24 -2.19
N CYS A 282 -18.81 -12.79 -3.39
CA CYS A 282 -19.73 -12.70 -4.53
C CYS A 282 -20.13 -14.08 -5.04
N ASP A 283 -19.17 -15.02 -5.13
CA ASP A 283 -19.40 -16.39 -5.58
C ASP A 283 -20.34 -17.19 -4.66
N GLN A 284 -20.43 -16.84 -3.38
CA GLN A 284 -21.40 -17.47 -2.47
C GLN A 284 -22.86 -17.18 -2.86
N GLN A 285 -23.15 -16.04 -3.49
CA GLN A 285 -24.48 -15.63 -3.91
C GLN A 285 -24.44 -14.99 -5.31
N PRO A 286 -24.17 -15.77 -6.36
CA PRO A 286 -23.94 -15.23 -7.70
C PRO A 286 -25.17 -14.58 -8.34
N ALA A 287 -26.38 -15.04 -7.97
CA ALA A 287 -27.65 -14.53 -8.52
C ALA A 287 -28.17 -13.25 -7.84
N GLU A 288 -27.48 -12.78 -6.80
CA GLU A 288 -27.84 -11.57 -6.06
C GLU A 288 -27.69 -10.32 -6.96
N SER A 289 -28.64 -9.39 -6.89
CA SER A 289 -28.52 -8.11 -7.59
C SER A 289 -27.34 -7.28 -7.06
N VAL A 290 -26.84 -6.33 -7.85
CA VAL A 290 -25.76 -5.42 -7.44
C VAL A 290 -26.13 -4.67 -6.16
N THR A 291 -27.37 -4.15 -6.07
CA THR A 291 -27.85 -3.41 -4.89
C THR A 291 -27.90 -4.28 -3.63
N GLU A 292 -28.40 -5.51 -3.73
CA GLU A 292 -28.45 -6.45 -2.61
C GLU A 292 -27.04 -6.82 -2.16
N ARG A 293 -26.12 -7.06 -3.10
CA ARG A 293 -24.72 -7.36 -2.85
C ARG A 293 -24.03 -6.20 -2.14
N HIS A 294 -24.20 -4.95 -2.61
CA HIS A 294 -23.64 -3.78 -1.93
C HIS A 294 -24.18 -3.67 -0.50
N ARG A 295 -25.50 -3.84 -0.31
CA ARG A 295 -26.11 -3.83 1.03
C ARG A 295 -25.57 -4.94 1.92
N ARG A 296 -25.36 -6.14 1.38
CA ARG A 296 -24.83 -7.28 2.11
C ARG A 296 -23.36 -7.10 2.49
N ILE A 297 -22.53 -6.57 1.60
CA ILE A 297 -21.08 -6.41 1.83
C ILE A 297 -20.79 -5.11 2.55
N PHE A 298 -21.34 -3.99 2.11
CA PHE A 298 -20.98 -2.65 2.57
C PHE A 298 -22.06 -1.95 3.45
N GLY A 299 -23.19 -2.59 3.68
CA GLY A 299 -24.27 -2.03 4.52
C GLY A 299 -25.08 -0.89 3.89
N HIS A 300 -24.89 -0.58 2.61
CA HIS A 300 -25.66 0.44 1.86
C HIS A 300 -25.79 0.07 0.38
N ASP A 301 -26.67 0.76 -0.34
CA ASP A 301 -27.06 0.43 -1.71
C ASP A 301 -26.19 1.14 -2.78
N GLY A 302 -25.46 2.18 -2.39
CA GLY A 302 -24.67 3.00 -3.29
C GLY A 302 -23.37 2.33 -3.75
N PRO A 303 -22.75 2.86 -4.83
CA PRO A 303 -21.47 2.36 -5.30
C PRO A 303 -20.35 2.58 -4.27
N VAL A 304 -19.34 1.72 -4.34
CA VAL A 304 -18.12 1.83 -3.51
C VAL A 304 -16.92 1.90 -4.44
N PHE A 305 -16.09 2.90 -4.25
CA PHE A 305 -14.81 3.02 -4.93
C PHE A 305 -13.78 2.14 -4.24
N ILE A 306 -13.42 1.04 -4.88
CA ILE A 306 -12.44 0.10 -4.37
C ILE A 306 -11.16 0.31 -5.16
N ALA A 307 -10.14 0.87 -4.52
CA ALA A 307 -8.82 1.03 -5.10
C ALA A 307 -7.90 -0.13 -4.67
N CYS A 308 -7.06 -0.60 -5.56
CA CYS A 308 -6.10 -1.67 -5.28
C CYS A 308 -4.72 -1.32 -5.84
N GLY A 309 -3.68 -1.69 -5.10
CA GLY A 309 -2.30 -1.45 -5.54
C GLY A 309 -1.28 -2.19 -4.68
N GLY A 310 0.00 -1.92 -4.96
CA GLY A 310 1.13 -2.50 -4.22
C GLY A 310 1.60 -3.87 -4.72
N ALA A 311 0.74 -4.63 -5.41
CA ALA A 311 1.08 -5.84 -6.16
C ALA A 311 0.02 -6.08 -7.24
N PRO A 312 0.34 -6.81 -8.34
CA PRO A 312 -0.61 -7.11 -9.40
C PRO A 312 -1.80 -7.94 -8.91
N VAL A 313 -2.99 -7.62 -9.45
CA VAL A 313 -4.18 -8.46 -9.29
C VAL A 313 -4.44 -9.19 -10.63
N PRO A 314 -4.73 -10.50 -10.62
CA PRO A 314 -5.10 -11.20 -11.83
C PRO A 314 -6.27 -10.52 -12.55
N PRO A 315 -6.15 -10.21 -13.86
CA PRO A 315 -7.21 -9.52 -14.61
C PRO A 315 -8.56 -10.24 -14.56
N GLU A 316 -8.55 -11.56 -14.51
CA GLU A 316 -9.75 -12.40 -14.43
C GLU A 316 -10.52 -12.18 -13.13
N ILE A 317 -9.82 -11.96 -12.01
CA ILE A 317 -10.45 -11.62 -10.72
C ILE A 317 -11.14 -10.26 -10.83
N LEU A 318 -10.44 -9.27 -11.40
CA LEU A 318 -10.99 -7.92 -11.60
C LEU A 318 -12.22 -7.91 -12.51
N GLN A 319 -12.17 -8.65 -13.64
CA GLN A 319 -13.28 -8.78 -14.57
C GLN A 319 -14.50 -9.47 -13.94
N ARG A 320 -14.29 -10.50 -13.13
CA ARG A 320 -15.37 -11.19 -12.41
C ARG A 320 -16.00 -10.29 -11.35
N LEU A 321 -15.19 -9.55 -10.59
CA LEU A 321 -15.68 -8.58 -9.62
C LEU A 321 -16.50 -7.49 -10.30
N ASP A 322 -16.05 -6.96 -11.44
CA ASP A 322 -16.76 -5.97 -12.24
C ASP A 322 -18.10 -6.51 -12.74
N ALA A 323 -18.14 -7.75 -13.24
CA ALA A 323 -19.39 -8.43 -13.64
C ALA A 323 -20.38 -8.57 -12.46
N TYR A 324 -19.88 -8.63 -11.23
CA TYR A 324 -20.71 -8.60 -10.01
C TYR A 324 -21.07 -7.16 -9.57
N GLY A 325 -20.63 -6.13 -10.28
CA GLY A 325 -20.84 -4.72 -9.92
C GLY A 325 -19.92 -4.17 -8.83
N LEU A 326 -18.81 -4.88 -8.56
CA LEU A 326 -17.75 -4.44 -7.66
C LEU A 326 -16.49 -4.10 -8.47
N THR A 327 -16.49 -2.95 -9.13
CA THR A 327 -15.32 -2.53 -9.92
C THR A 327 -14.15 -2.20 -9.00
N VAL A 328 -13.03 -2.91 -9.17
CA VAL A 328 -11.77 -2.64 -8.46
C VAL A 328 -10.83 -1.87 -9.39
N HIS A 329 -10.36 -0.73 -8.90
CA HIS A 329 -9.52 0.23 -9.63
C HIS A 329 -8.05 -0.02 -9.29
N GLU A 330 -7.36 -0.77 -10.14
CA GLU A 330 -5.94 -1.05 -9.95
C GLU A 330 -5.09 0.18 -10.28
N GLY A 331 -4.09 0.45 -9.44
CA GLY A 331 -3.14 1.55 -9.61
C GLY A 331 -1.70 1.14 -9.37
N TYR A 332 -0.77 1.94 -9.87
CA TYR A 332 0.66 1.79 -9.68
C TYR A 332 1.25 3.07 -9.09
N GLY A 333 2.24 2.88 -8.24
CA GLY A 333 2.98 3.98 -7.64
C GLY A 333 4.20 3.54 -6.87
N LEU A 334 5.00 4.52 -6.53
CA LEU A 334 6.22 4.36 -5.72
C LEU A 334 6.39 5.60 -4.84
N SER A 335 7.00 5.42 -3.69
CA SER A 335 7.21 6.52 -2.74
C SER A 335 8.05 7.64 -3.35
N GLU A 336 8.97 7.32 -4.26
CA GLU A 336 9.83 8.24 -4.98
C GLU A 336 9.08 9.21 -5.91
N ASN A 337 7.81 8.91 -6.23
CA ASN A 337 6.89 9.83 -6.91
C ASN A 337 5.73 10.25 -5.98
N SER A 338 5.98 10.43 -4.70
CA SER A 338 4.99 10.84 -3.69
C SER A 338 3.72 9.96 -3.65
N SER A 339 3.77 8.70 -4.03
CA SER A 339 2.79 7.63 -4.00
C SER A 339 2.29 7.17 -5.38
N VAL A 340 1.30 7.84 -6.01
CA VAL A 340 0.61 7.34 -7.21
C VAL A 340 1.25 7.88 -8.49
N VAL A 341 1.54 7.00 -9.44
CA VAL A 341 1.99 7.31 -10.81
C VAL A 341 0.83 7.21 -11.79
N SER A 342 0.07 6.12 -11.72
CA SER A 342 -1.06 5.85 -12.59
C SER A 342 -2.17 5.13 -11.85
N TRP A 343 -3.41 5.27 -12.33
CA TRP A 343 -4.57 4.66 -11.71
C TRP A 343 -5.70 4.46 -12.71
N ASN A 344 -6.44 3.35 -12.59
CA ASN A 344 -7.72 3.16 -13.25
C ASN A 344 -8.80 3.95 -12.50
N PHE A 345 -9.47 4.88 -13.16
CA PHE A 345 -10.53 5.71 -12.58
C PHE A 345 -11.90 5.28 -13.05
N PRO A 346 -12.98 5.65 -12.34
CA PRO A 346 -14.35 5.43 -12.82
C PRO A 346 -14.57 5.99 -14.22
N GLY A 347 -15.08 5.15 -15.13
CA GLY A 347 -15.27 5.51 -16.53
C GLY A 347 -14.03 5.35 -17.44
N ALA A 348 -12.87 5.00 -16.87
CA ALA A 348 -11.62 4.77 -17.60
C ALA A 348 -10.84 3.58 -17.04
N VAL A 349 -11.53 2.44 -16.85
CA VAL A 349 -10.95 1.20 -16.35
C VAL A 349 -10.55 0.30 -17.51
N ARG A 350 -9.31 -0.22 -17.46
CA ARG A 350 -8.82 -1.26 -18.39
C ARG A 350 -8.14 -2.35 -17.57
N PHE A 351 -8.80 -3.49 -17.44
CA PHE A 351 -8.28 -4.64 -16.67
C PHE A 351 -6.99 -5.18 -17.27
N GLY A 352 -6.06 -5.57 -16.40
CA GLY A 352 -4.71 -5.98 -16.78
C GLY A 352 -3.76 -4.81 -17.03
N THR A 353 -4.19 -3.58 -16.75
CA THR A 353 -3.36 -2.37 -16.72
C THR A 353 -3.50 -1.66 -15.38
N VAL A 354 -2.54 -0.84 -15.04
CA VAL A 354 -2.57 0.02 -13.85
C VAL A 354 -3.10 1.43 -14.15
N GLY A 355 -3.89 1.56 -15.21
CA GLY A 355 -4.47 2.83 -15.65
C GLY A 355 -3.52 3.72 -16.44
N ARG A 356 -3.94 4.97 -16.65
CA ARG A 356 -3.12 5.99 -17.30
C ARG A 356 -2.33 6.80 -16.27
N PRO A 357 -1.15 7.34 -16.64
CA PRO A 357 -0.43 8.27 -15.79
C PRO A 357 -1.30 9.43 -15.34
N LEU A 358 -1.06 9.92 -14.11
CA LEU A 358 -1.69 11.13 -13.59
C LEU A 358 -1.24 12.36 -14.39
N ASP A 359 -2.00 13.46 -14.32
CA ASP A 359 -1.80 14.63 -15.18
C ASP A 359 -0.44 15.32 -15.01
N HIS A 360 0.18 15.18 -13.83
CA HIS A 360 1.51 15.71 -13.51
C HIS A 360 2.65 14.72 -13.81
N VAL A 361 2.35 13.53 -14.36
CA VAL A 361 3.32 12.47 -14.65
C VAL A 361 3.41 12.24 -16.15
N HIS A 362 4.61 12.33 -16.70
CA HIS A 362 4.93 11.88 -18.05
C HIS A 362 5.68 10.55 -17.94
N ALA A 363 5.15 9.51 -18.59
CA ALA A 363 5.72 8.17 -18.62
C ALA A 363 6.26 7.82 -20.01
N GLU A 364 7.45 7.22 -20.07
CA GLU A 364 8.07 6.71 -21.30
C GLU A 364 8.82 5.41 -21.00
N LEU A 365 9.18 4.65 -22.02
CA LEU A 365 9.95 3.42 -21.89
C LEU A 365 11.38 3.65 -22.37
N ALA A 366 12.36 3.14 -21.62
CA ALA A 366 13.72 3.00 -22.06
C ALA A 366 13.83 1.85 -23.09
N ASP A 367 14.97 1.76 -23.79
CA ASP A 367 15.22 0.74 -24.82
C ASP A 367 15.13 -0.71 -24.28
N ASP A 368 15.39 -0.90 -22.99
CA ASP A 368 15.31 -2.19 -22.29
C ASP A 368 13.93 -2.46 -21.66
N GLY A 369 12.94 -1.59 -21.90
CA GLY A 369 11.58 -1.71 -21.41
C GLY A 369 11.38 -1.18 -19.98
N GLU A 370 12.39 -0.54 -19.36
CA GLU A 370 12.24 0.10 -18.06
C GLU A 370 11.30 1.31 -18.17
N LEU A 371 10.36 1.42 -17.23
CA LEU A 371 9.50 2.59 -17.08
C LEU A 371 10.30 3.78 -16.53
N LEU A 372 10.38 4.84 -17.31
CA LEU A 372 10.92 6.12 -16.93
C LEU A 372 9.79 7.10 -16.67
N ILE A 373 9.87 7.88 -15.61
CA ILE A 373 8.87 8.90 -15.32
C ILE A 373 9.51 10.27 -15.07
N ARG A 374 8.89 11.29 -15.63
CA ARG A 374 9.16 12.70 -15.34
C ARG A 374 7.95 13.27 -14.64
N SER A 375 8.12 13.86 -13.47
CA SER A 375 7.01 14.28 -12.62
C SER A 375 7.37 15.47 -11.75
N THR A 376 6.39 16.32 -11.46
CA THR A 376 6.52 17.41 -10.48
C THR A 376 6.42 16.92 -9.03
N SER A 377 6.05 15.65 -8.80
CA SER A 377 5.95 15.05 -7.47
C SER A 377 7.12 14.14 -7.09
N LEU A 378 8.25 14.21 -7.83
CA LEU A 378 9.44 13.45 -7.48
C LEU A 378 9.99 13.84 -6.10
N PHE A 379 10.50 12.84 -5.41
CA PHE A 379 11.10 12.95 -4.08
C PHE A 379 12.34 13.87 -4.05
N ALA A 380 12.79 14.23 -2.84
CA ALA A 380 14.00 15.04 -2.66
C ALA A 380 15.30 14.22 -2.64
N GLY A 381 15.17 12.89 -2.63
CA GLY A 381 16.26 11.93 -2.46
C GLY A 381 16.00 10.99 -1.31
N TYR A 382 16.96 10.11 -1.04
CA TYR A 382 16.92 9.19 0.10
C TYR A 382 17.62 9.77 1.32
N THR A 383 17.27 9.30 2.50
CA THR A 383 18.03 9.59 3.74
C THR A 383 19.38 8.88 3.76
N ARG A 384 19.51 7.81 2.99
CA ARG A 384 20.75 7.05 2.77
C ARG A 384 20.75 6.55 1.33
N GLU A 385 21.83 6.77 0.61
CA GLU A 385 22.06 6.21 -0.72
C GLU A 385 22.68 4.81 -0.60
N ASP A 386 22.32 3.95 -1.52
CA ASP A 386 22.95 2.66 -1.74
C ASP A 386 22.84 2.24 -3.22
N PRO A 387 23.61 1.24 -3.68
CA PRO A 387 23.62 0.82 -5.09
C PRO A 387 22.27 0.32 -5.62
N SER A 388 21.32 0.00 -4.74
CA SER A 388 19.96 -0.43 -5.14
C SER A 388 18.96 0.73 -5.20
N SER A 389 19.40 1.97 -4.97
CA SER A 389 18.54 3.16 -5.06
C SER A 389 18.14 3.42 -6.51
N VAL A 390 16.90 3.85 -6.72
CA VAL A 390 16.48 4.38 -8.00
C VAL A 390 17.15 5.73 -8.24
N VAL A 391 17.40 6.06 -9.51
CA VAL A 391 18.16 7.24 -9.91
C VAL A 391 17.27 8.19 -10.70
N VAL A 392 17.44 9.49 -10.47
CA VAL A 392 16.93 10.52 -11.36
C VAL A 392 18.10 10.93 -12.28
N ASP A 393 17.92 10.76 -13.58
CA ASP A 393 18.96 11.08 -14.57
C ASP A 393 19.10 12.58 -14.83
N ASP A 394 20.11 12.95 -15.64
CA ASP A 394 20.38 14.35 -16.00
C ASP A 394 19.24 15.02 -16.79
N GLN A 395 18.30 14.25 -17.33
CA GLN A 395 17.10 14.73 -17.98
C GLN A 395 15.91 14.88 -17.04
N GLY A 396 16.09 14.62 -15.74
CA GLY A 396 15.06 14.68 -14.72
C GLY A 396 14.05 13.53 -14.78
N ARG A 397 14.45 12.37 -15.37
CA ARG A 397 13.63 11.16 -15.41
C ARG A 397 14.02 10.23 -14.27
N LEU A 398 13.02 9.77 -13.53
CA LEU A 398 13.22 8.73 -12.53
C LEU A 398 13.24 7.37 -13.23
N HIS A 399 14.34 6.64 -13.08
CA HIS A 399 14.46 5.23 -13.42
C HIS A 399 13.74 4.41 -12.35
N THR A 400 12.54 3.93 -12.67
CA THR A 400 11.70 3.27 -11.64
C THR A 400 12.22 1.90 -11.22
N GLY A 401 13.04 1.27 -12.04
CA GLY A 401 13.45 -0.13 -11.89
C GLY A 401 12.32 -1.12 -12.22
N ASP A 402 11.16 -0.65 -12.67
CA ASP A 402 10.04 -1.47 -13.08
C ASP A 402 9.98 -1.56 -14.61
N LEU A 403 9.71 -2.74 -15.14
CA LEU A 403 9.46 -2.97 -16.55
C LEU A 403 8.00 -2.76 -16.88
N ALA A 404 7.69 -2.13 -18.01
CA ALA A 404 6.33 -1.82 -18.38
C ALA A 404 6.09 -1.91 -19.88
N GLU A 405 4.82 -1.88 -20.24
CA GLU A 405 4.30 -1.63 -21.59
C GLU A 405 3.37 -0.42 -21.53
N ILE A 406 3.35 0.38 -22.59
CA ILE A 406 2.40 1.48 -22.77
C ILE A 406 1.62 1.20 -24.04
N ASP A 407 0.30 1.07 -23.93
CA ASP A 407 -0.53 0.84 -25.12
C ASP A 407 -0.81 2.14 -25.91
N ALA A 408 -1.44 2.00 -27.08
CA ALA A 408 -1.74 3.13 -27.97
C ALA A 408 -2.65 4.20 -27.35
N ASP A 409 -3.42 3.84 -26.33
CA ASP A 409 -4.30 4.75 -25.57
C ASP A 409 -3.63 5.31 -24.30
N GLY A 410 -2.36 4.97 -24.06
CA GLY A 410 -1.56 5.45 -22.92
C GLY A 410 -1.81 4.73 -21.60
N TYR A 411 -2.40 3.54 -21.62
CA TYR A 411 -2.52 2.72 -20.41
C TYR A 411 -1.22 1.99 -20.12
N LEU A 412 -0.80 2.00 -18.85
CA LEU A 412 0.39 1.32 -18.38
C LEU A 412 0.07 -0.11 -17.94
N ARG A 413 0.96 -1.03 -18.31
CA ARG A 413 1.00 -2.39 -17.77
C ARG A 413 2.37 -2.63 -17.16
N ILE A 414 2.45 -2.92 -15.88
CA ILE A 414 3.69 -3.31 -15.22
C ILE A 414 3.90 -4.80 -15.47
N THR A 415 5.05 -5.15 -16.05
CA THR A 415 5.38 -6.53 -16.42
C THR A 415 6.38 -7.19 -15.48
N GLY A 416 7.07 -6.41 -14.63
CA GLY A 416 8.00 -6.95 -13.64
C GLY A 416 8.93 -5.90 -13.07
N ARG A 417 9.92 -6.36 -12.29
CA ARG A 417 11.03 -5.54 -11.81
C ARG A 417 12.34 -5.91 -12.46
N LYS A 418 13.06 -4.94 -12.96
CA LYS A 418 14.35 -5.12 -13.66
C LYS A 418 15.36 -5.91 -12.82
N LYS A 419 15.49 -5.57 -11.54
CA LYS A 419 16.39 -6.28 -10.60
C LYS A 419 15.89 -7.66 -10.16
N ASN A 420 14.61 -7.96 -10.36
CA ASN A 420 14.00 -9.23 -9.98
C ASN A 420 13.87 -10.18 -11.18
N LEU A 421 14.21 -9.72 -12.40
CA LEU A 421 14.32 -10.62 -13.53
C LEU A 421 15.27 -11.75 -13.15
N VAL A 422 14.80 -12.96 -13.25
CA VAL A 422 15.63 -14.15 -13.10
C VAL A 422 16.10 -14.59 -14.47
N ILE A 423 17.38 -14.93 -14.57
CA ILE A 423 18.00 -15.38 -15.81
C ILE A 423 18.23 -16.88 -15.67
N THR A 424 17.49 -17.68 -16.45
CA THR A 424 17.70 -19.12 -16.51
C THR A 424 19.10 -19.45 -17.01
N ALA A 425 19.59 -20.67 -16.75
CA ALA A 425 20.88 -21.14 -17.28
C ALA A 425 20.98 -21.03 -18.81
N GLY A 426 19.85 -21.11 -19.52
CA GLY A 426 19.75 -20.90 -20.96
C GLY A 426 19.72 -19.43 -21.39
N GLY A 427 20.01 -18.46 -20.49
CA GLY A 427 20.06 -17.03 -20.79
C GLY A 427 18.69 -16.37 -21.06
N ARG A 428 17.59 -16.99 -20.61
CA ARG A 428 16.23 -16.48 -20.79
C ARG A 428 15.77 -15.67 -19.59
N ASN A 429 15.24 -14.48 -19.83
CA ASN A 429 14.67 -13.61 -18.82
C ASN A 429 13.25 -14.08 -18.45
N VAL A 430 12.99 -14.22 -17.17
CA VAL A 430 11.66 -14.52 -16.62
C VAL A 430 11.34 -13.43 -15.58
N ALA A 431 10.17 -12.81 -15.69
CA ALA A 431 9.64 -11.87 -14.73
C ALA A 431 8.82 -12.63 -13.68
N PRO A 432 9.39 -12.93 -12.50
CA PRO A 432 8.76 -13.87 -11.57
C PRO A 432 7.43 -13.36 -11.04
N GLU A 433 7.30 -12.05 -10.76
CA GLU A 433 6.06 -11.47 -10.25
C GLU A 433 4.88 -11.64 -11.23
N TRP A 434 5.14 -11.51 -12.52
CA TRP A 434 4.16 -11.76 -13.56
C TRP A 434 3.69 -13.21 -13.56
N VAL A 435 4.63 -14.14 -13.55
CA VAL A 435 4.34 -15.58 -13.52
C VAL A 435 3.59 -15.97 -12.26
N GLU A 436 4.01 -15.46 -11.10
CA GLU A 436 3.37 -15.66 -9.81
C GLU A 436 1.93 -15.15 -9.79
N ALA A 437 1.69 -13.95 -10.35
CA ALA A 437 0.35 -13.40 -10.47
C ALA A 437 -0.55 -14.28 -11.35
N ARG A 438 -0.02 -14.82 -12.46
CA ARG A 438 -0.77 -15.74 -13.34
C ARG A 438 -1.18 -17.00 -12.62
N TYR A 439 -0.29 -17.64 -11.87
CA TYR A 439 -0.64 -18.86 -11.13
C TYR A 439 -1.67 -18.62 -10.02
N ARG A 440 -1.73 -17.44 -9.43
CA ARG A 440 -2.78 -17.07 -8.45
C ARG A 440 -4.18 -16.92 -9.05
N GLU A 441 -4.33 -16.97 -10.39
CA GLU A 441 -5.65 -17.12 -11.03
C GLU A 441 -6.32 -18.46 -10.71
N LEU A 442 -5.53 -19.47 -10.34
CA LEU A 442 -6.04 -20.69 -9.75
C LEU A 442 -6.51 -20.38 -8.33
N GLY A 443 -7.81 -20.31 -8.13
CA GLY A 443 -8.43 -19.82 -6.88
C GLY A 443 -8.02 -20.57 -5.60
N PHE A 444 -7.40 -21.75 -5.72
CA PHE A 444 -6.83 -22.53 -4.62
C PHE A 444 -5.34 -22.24 -4.36
N VAL A 445 -4.68 -21.42 -5.19
CA VAL A 445 -3.29 -20.97 -4.98
C VAL A 445 -3.33 -19.65 -4.22
N ARG A 446 -2.96 -19.70 -2.95
CA ARG A 446 -2.91 -18.53 -2.07
C ARG A 446 -1.72 -17.63 -2.37
N GLU A 447 -0.53 -18.25 -2.41
CA GLU A 447 0.70 -17.58 -2.74
C GLU A 447 1.50 -18.40 -3.76
N ALA A 448 2.30 -17.70 -4.54
CA ALA A 448 3.20 -18.33 -5.51
C ALA A 448 4.56 -17.62 -5.46
N ALA A 449 5.63 -18.39 -5.59
CA ALA A 449 6.98 -17.89 -5.73
C ALA A 449 7.71 -18.63 -6.83
N VAL A 450 8.37 -17.89 -7.73
CA VAL A 450 9.10 -18.44 -8.88
C VAL A 450 10.60 -18.26 -8.66
N VAL A 451 11.34 -19.35 -8.86
CA VAL A 451 12.80 -19.41 -8.80
C VAL A 451 13.32 -20.00 -10.12
N ALA A 452 14.20 -19.28 -10.79
CA ALA A 452 14.78 -19.73 -12.06
C ALA A 452 16.24 -19.27 -12.25
N ASP A 453 16.75 -18.38 -11.40
CA ASP A 453 18.06 -17.77 -11.56
C ASP A 453 19.19 -18.80 -11.57
N GLY A 454 19.91 -18.89 -12.70
CA GLY A 454 20.96 -19.87 -12.94
C GLY A 454 20.48 -21.34 -13.00
N LEU A 455 19.16 -21.61 -13.04
CA LEU A 455 18.60 -22.94 -13.12
C LEU A 455 18.22 -23.30 -14.56
N ASP A 456 18.33 -24.58 -14.90
CA ASP A 456 17.91 -25.09 -16.23
C ASP A 456 16.39 -25.02 -16.43
N GLN A 457 15.64 -25.04 -15.34
CA GLN A 457 14.18 -25.05 -15.32
C GLN A 457 13.63 -24.06 -14.32
N VAL A 458 12.44 -23.58 -14.60
CA VAL A 458 11.67 -22.73 -13.66
C VAL A 458 11.07 -23.61 -12.58
N HIS A 459 11.39 -23.32 -11.32
CA HIS A 459 10.78 -23.90 -10.14
C HIS A 459 9.68 -22.98 -9.62
N GLY A 460 8.52 -23.51 -9.29
CA GLY A 460 7.43 -22.78 -8.63
C GLY A 460 7.14 -23.36 -7.25
N LEU A 461 7.15 -22.54 -6.21
CA LEU A 461 6.62 -22.87 -4.88
C LEU A 461 5.21 -22.30 -4.78
N PHE A 462 4.22 -23.15 -4.54
CA PHE A 462 2.81 -22.77 -4.48
C PHE A 462 2.23 -23.11 -3.12
N VAL A 463 1.71 -22.11 -2.43
CA VAL A 463 0.93 -22.28 -1.21
C VAL A 463 -0.51 -22.55 -1.61
N ILE A 464 -1.03 -23.70 -1.23
CA ILE A 464 -2.36 -24.18 -1.63
C ILE A 464 -3.32 -24.25 -0.45
N ASP A 465 -4.62 -24.19 -0.75
CA ASP A 465 -5.68 -24.33 0.26
C ASP A 465 -5.54 -25.62 1.07
N ALA A 466 -5.76 -25.51 2.37
CA ALA A 466 -5.77 -26.65 3.28
C ALA A 466 -6.86 -27.65 2.86
N GLY A 467 -6.49 -28.93 2.76
CA GLY A 467 -7.40 -30.01 2.40
C GLY A 467 -7.52 -30.30 0.90
N LEU A 468 -6.91 -29.52 0.03
CA LEU A 468 -6.81 -29.88 -1.39
C LEU A 468 -5.80 -31.03 -1.57
N ASP A 469 -6.18 -32.04 -2.32
CA ASP A 469 -5.28 -33.17 -2.64
C ASP A 469 -4.04 -32.67 -3.41
N PRO A 470 -2.82 -32.90 -2.89
CA PRO A 470 -1.59 -32.42 -3.52
C PRO A 470 -1.37 -32.91 -4.97
N ALA A 471 -1.82 -34.14 -5.31
CA ALA A 471 -1.69 -34.65 -6.67
C ALA A 471 -2.61 -33.89 -7.63
N THR A 472 -3.81 -33.56 -7.19
CA THR A 472 -4.78 -32.74 -7.93
C THR A 472 -4.26 -31.33 -8.11
N ALA A 473 -3.78 -30.67 -7.04
CA ALA A 473 -3.20 -29.32 -7.10
C ALA A 473 -2.03 -29.26 -8.10
N ARG A 474 -1.11 -30.22 -8.04
CA ARG A 474 0.05 -30.29 -8.94
C ARG A 474 -0.37 -30.43 -10.40
N ARG A 475 -1.35 -31.27 -10.69
CA ARG A 475 -1.88 -31.45 -12.05
C ARG A 475 -2.50 -30.17 -12.57
N GLU A 476 -3.37 -29.53 -11.80
CA GLU A 476 -4.04 -28.27 -12.18
C GLU A 476 -3.03 -27.13 -12.42
N ILE A 477 -2.02 -26.98 -11.55
CA ILE A 477 -0.95 -25.99 -11.70
C ILE A 477 -0.16 -26.26 -12.99
N THR A 478 0.20 -27.51 -13.25
CA THR A 478 0.94 -27.90 -14.46
C THR A 478 0.14 -27.61 -15.72
N ASP A 479 -1.14 -27.98 -15.74
CA ASP A 479 -2.03 -27.78 -16.88
C ASP A 479 -2.35 -26.30 -17.10
N PHE A 480 -2.50 -25.52 -16.03
CA PHE A 480 -2.63 -24.06 -16.10
C PHE A 480 -1.39 -23.44 -16.76
N GLY A 481 -0.18 -23.79 -16.29
CA GLY A 481 1.07 -23.30 -16.85
C GLY A 481 1.18 -23.60 -18.36
N ARG A 482 0.75 -24.78 -18.80
CA ARG A 482 0.74 -25.13 -20.23
C ARG A 482 -0.22 -24.29 -21.06
N ARG A 483 -1.37 -23.93 -20.51
CA ARG A 483 -2.41 -23.16 -21.22
C ARG A 483 -2.17 -21.66 -21.22
N LYS A 484 -1.56 -21.11 -20.16
CA LYS A 484 -1.54 -19.66 -19.88
C LYS A 484 -0.17 -19.02 -19.90
N LEU A 485 0.91 -19.80 -19.87
CA LEU A 485 2.28 -19.31 -19.82
C LEU A 485 3.11 -19.88 -20.96
N SER A 486 4.14 -19.14 -21.38
CA SER A 486 5.08 -19.62 -22.36
C SER A 486 5.92 -20.80 -21.82
N GLY A 487 6.57 -21.54 -22.70
CA GLY A 487 7.45 -22.64 -22.29
C GLY A 487 8.62 -22.22 -21.41
N ILE A 488 8.96 -20.91 -21.43
CA ILE A 488 10.05 -20.33 -20.64
C ILE A 488 9.58 -19.93 -19.25
N GLU A 489 8.34 -19.52 -19.12
CA GLU A 489 7.77 -18.94 -17.89
C GLU A 489 7.13 -20.00 -17.00
N ARG A 490 6.57 -21.06 -17.58
CA ARG A 490 5.87 -22.07 -16.81
C ARG A 490 6.78 -22.81 -15.84
N ALA A 491 6.28 -23.06 -14.63
CA ALA A 491 6.97 -23.91 -13.67
C ALA A 491 7.08 -25.34 -14.20
N ALA A 492 8.30 -25.77 -14.48
CA ALA A 492 8.62 -27.14 -14.86
C ALA A 492 8.74 -28.05 -13.63
N VAL A 493 9.11 -27.48 -12.49
CA VAL A 493 9.17 -28.16 -11.19
C VAL A 493 8.19 -27.47 -10.25
N VAL A 494 7.24 -28.24 -9.72
CA VAL A 494 6.18 -27.74 -8.84
C VAL A 494 6.42 -28.19 -7.42
N HIS A 495 6.66 -27.26 -6.51
CA HIS A 495 6.71 -27.47 -5.07
C HIS A 495 5.39 -27.00 -4.46
N LEU A 496 4.85 -27.75 -3.51
CA LEU A 496 3.61 -27.42 -2.82
C LEU A 496 3.90 -27.20 -1.34
N MET A 497 3.24 -26.22 -0.76
CA MET A 497 3.29 -25.86 0.64
C MET A 497 1.87 -25.64 1.16
N SER A 498 1.60 -25.96 2.41
CA SER A 498 0.38 -25.57 3.13
C SER A 498 0.60 -24.25 3.86
N GLU A 499 -0.46 -23.48 4.11
CA GLU A 499 -0.39 -22.30 5.00
C GLU A 499 0.05 -22.66 6.43
N ASP A 500 -0.24 -23.90 6.87
CA ASP A 500 0.16 -24.40 8.19
C ASP A 500 1.63 -24.88 8.24
N ASP A 501 2.35 -24.85 7.12
CA ASP A 501 3.76 -25.24 7.08
C ASP A 501 4.61 -24.25 7.87
N PRO A 502 5.45 -24.69 8.82
CA PRO A 502 6.34 -23.80 9.56
C PRO A 502 7.25 -22.93 8.69
N ALA A 503 7.59 -23.38 7.48
CA ALA A 503 8.40 -22.63 6.53
C ALA A 503 7.63 -21.48 5.86
N TYR A 504 6.29 -21.46 5.90
CA TYR A 504 5.49 -20.42 5.26
C TYR A 504 5.89 -19.02 5.74
N ALA A 505 5.92 -18.78 7.04
CA ALA A 505 6.26 -17.48 7.62
C ALA A 505 7.71 -17.03 7.34
N THR A 506 8.61 -17.97 7.00
CA THR A 506 9.98 -17.66 6.59
C THR A 506 10.07 -17.37 5.10
N CYS A 507 9.33 -18.09 4.25
CA CYS A 507 9.32 -17.95 2.79
C CYS A 507 8.55 -16.72 2.32
N PHE A 508 7.49 -16.34 3.03
CA PHE A 508 6.62 -15.23 2.64
C PHE A 508 6.55 -14.16 3.74
N THR A 509 6.33 -12.92 3.32
CA THR A 509 6.03 -11.82 4.23
C THR A 509 4.57 -11.89 4.68
N VAL A 510 4.19 -11.14 5.71
CA VAL A 510 2.79 -11.01 6.15
C VAL A 510 1.85 -10.47 5.05
N THR A 511 2.40 -9.88 3.99
CA THR A 511 1.63 -9.39 2.82
C THR A 511 1.69 -10.37 1.65
N GLY A 512 2.15 -11.61 1.84
CA GLY A 512 2.24 -12.65 0.82
C GLY A 512 3.38 -12.48 -0.18
N ARG A 513 4.30 -11.53 0.03
CA ARG A 513 5.46 -11.36 -0.88
C ARG A 513 6.51 -12.42 -0.60
N PRO A 514 7.02 -13.14 -1.63
CA PRO A 514 8.08 -14.13 -1.45
C PRO A 514 9.40 -13.47 -1.05
N ARG A 515 10.09 -14.07 -0.09
CA ARG A 515 11.49 -13.79 0.26
C ARG A 515 12.35 -14.68 -0.63
N ARG A 516 12.72 -14.19 -1.80
CA ARG A 516 13.25 -14.99 -2.92
C ARG A 516 14.46 -15.84 -2.55
N ASP A 517 15.40 -15.30 -1.77
CA ASP A 517 16.58 -16.05 -1.35
C ASP A 517 16.20 -17.24 -0.44
N VAL A 518 15.25 -17.03 0.47
CA VAL A 518 14.74 -18.07 1.38
C VAL A 518 13.96 -19.11 0.61
N VAL A 519 13.06 -18.69 -0.30
CA VAL A 519 12.31 -19.58 -1.18
C VAL A 519 13.27 -20.41 -2.04
N ARG A 520 14.32 -19.77 -2.62
CA ARG A 520 15.33 -20.47 -3.40
C ARG A 520 16.02 -21.57 -2.59
N ALA A 521 16.48 -21.26 -1.39
CA ALA A 521 17.08 -22.25 -0.50
C ALA A 521 16.09 -23.38 -0.21
N HIS A 522 14.85 -23.03 0.17
CA HIS A 522 13.82 -24.01 0.51
C HIS A 522 13.48 -24.97 -0.65
N VAL A 523 13.32 -24.46 -1.89
CA VAL A 523 12.97 -25.33 -3.04
C VAL A 523 14.14 -26.16 -3.54
N LEU A 524 15.38 -25.72 -3.37
CA LEU A 524 16.56 -26.45 -3.79
C LEU A 524 16.99 -27.53 -2.78
N ASP A 525 16.63 -27.38 -1.52
CA ASP A 525 16.87 -28.39 -0.47
C ASP A 525 15.85 -29.54 -0.52
N GLN A 526 14.72 -29.36 -1.24
CA GLN A 526 13.73 -30.41 -1.42
C GLN A 526 14.05 -31.25 -2.65
N PRO A 527 13.86 -32.59 -2.60
CA PRO A 527 14.05 -33.42 -3.78
C PRO A 527 13.04 -32.98 -4.88
N PRO A 528 13.50 -32.79 -6.12
CA PRO A 528 12.63 -32.33 -7.20
C PRO A 528 11.55 -33.35 -7.48
N THR A 529 10.29 -32.95 -7.38
CA THR A 529 9.18 -33.76 -7.89
C THR A 529 8.83 -33.18 -9.27
N PRO A 530 9.23 -33.82 -10.37
CA PRO A 530 8.96 -33.30 -11.71
C PRO A 530 7.46 -33.23 -11.97
N ALA A 531 7.03 -32.20 -12.71
CA ALA A 531 5.68 -32.11 -13.24
C ALA A 531 5.39 -33.39 -14.06
N ALA A 532 4.20 -33.96 -13.88
CA ALA A 532 3.83 -35.23 -14.54
C ALA A 532 4.18 -35.21 -16.03
N ALA A 533 4.94 -36.22 -16.48
CA ALA A 533 5.37 -36.36 -17.86
C ALA A 533 4.17 -36.30 -18.81
N ALA A 534 4.25 -35.50 -19.85
CA ALA A 534 3.24 -35.44 -20.90
C ALA A 534 3.10 -36.81 -21.56
N ALA A 535 1.89 -37.27 -21.76
CA ALA A 535 1.61 -38.33 -22.72
C ALA A 535 2.15 -37.88 -24.08
N PRO A 536 2.81 -38.78 -24.87
CA PRO A 536 3.39 -38.41 -26.15
C PRO A 536 2.30 -37.89 -27.08
N GLU A 537 2.53 -36.71 -27.67
CA GLU A 537 1.68 -36.19 -28.76
C GLU A 537 1.67 -37.21 -29.88
N THR A 538 0.54 -37.83 -30.12
CA THR A 538 0.28 -38.61 -31.33
C THR A 538 0.32 -37.62 -32.51
N LYS A 539 1.41 -37.65 -33.26
CA LYS A 539 1.48 -36.98 -34.55
C LYS A 539 0.47 -37.63 -35.48
N GLU A 540 -0.71 -37.06 -35.64
CA GLU A 540 -1.55 -37.32 -36.79
C GLU A 540 -0.83 -36.81 -38.04
N LYS A 541 -0.44 -37.77 -38.86
CA LYS A 541 -0.04 -37.56 -40.24
C LYS A 541 -1.29 -37.35 -41.07
N ALA A 542 -1.44 -36.18 -41.68
CA ALA A 542 -2.07 -36.00 -42.98
C ALA A 542 -1.59 -34.66 -43.59
#